data_8a7e66db6b117c5afc20cd0dc346eba6
#
_entry.id   8a7e66db6b117c5afc20cd0dc346eba6
#
_cell.length_a   1.000
_cell.length_b   1.000
_cell.length_c   1.000
_cell.angle_alpha   90.00
_cell.angle_beta   90.00
_cell.angle_gamma   90.00
#
_symmetry.space_group_name_H-M   'P 1'
#
loop_
_entity.id
_entity.type
_entity.pdbx_description
1 polymer ?
#
loop_
_entity_poly.entity_id
_entity_poly.type
_entity_poly.pdbx_seq_one_letter_code
_entity_poly.pdbx_strand_id
1 'polypeptide(L)'
;KLGAYVVDGLTQAAQQGTSTNDTSYSSDVADADVKITSSAATRTIDVETSDTAKSLAKKINAVAASTQVVANAKTYAWLYTPTASPSAQARVKFIGPTGTVTETAAFTFTSNDVSDAIQKINAISSTTGVQASSTGDNKVLLRENNGNDIKIVNSSTRTDLDVKAVGIDGVTADSTEVSLAAGSTSSATDTAVIRGNVKLTSNSDFIVEQLTAAEFFSNGTQSAPLVDVSSVSVLTRTKASDALAIIDGAIETVSSMRGSLGSLQNRLDYTVSNLLKVTEFTTAA
;
A
#
# COMPACT_ATOMS: atom_id res chain seq x y z
N LYS A 1 -15.21 -9.54 18.64
CA LYS A 1 -14.04 -9.82 17.82
C LYS A 1 -13.00 -8.73 18.02
N LEU A 2 -11.74 -9.12 18.06
CA LEU A 2 -10.60 -8.21 18.23
C LEU A 2 -9.83 -8.14 16.92
N GLY A 3 -9.54 -6.95 16.44
CA GLY A 3 -8.88 -6.74 15.17
C GLY A 3 -8.82 -5.29 14.76
N ALA A 4 -8.59 -5.04 13.48
CA ALA A 4 -8.65 -3.73 12.86
C ALA A 4 -9.61 -3.74 11.67
N TYR A 5 -10.24 -2.61 11.42
CA TYR A 5 -11.00 -2.37 10.19
C TYR A 5 -10.01 -1.97 9.10
N VAL A 6 -10.09 -2.62 7.94
CA VAL A 6 -9.09 -2.46 6.87
C VAL A 6 -9.78 -2.30 5.52
N VAL A 7 -9.34 -1.34 4.73
CA VAL A 7 -9.65 -1.22 3.30
C VAL A 7 -8.34 -1.22 2.52
N ASP A 8 -8.19 -2.17 1.61
CA ASP A 8 -7.11 -2.16 0.65
C ASP A 8 -7.49 -1.32 -0.57
N GLY A 9 -6.58 -0.47 -1.00
CA GLY A 9 -6.74 0.32 -2.20
C GLY A 9 -6.79 -0.53 -3.46
N LEU A 10 -7.34 0.07 -4.50
CA LEU A 10 -7.41 -0.53 -5.82
C LEU A 10 -6.00 -0.67 -6.42
N THR A 11 -5.68 -1.85 -6.94
CA THR A 11 -4.48 -2.05 -7.73
C THR A 11 -4.75 -1.56 -9.15
N GLN A 12 -4.11 -0.47 -9.53
CA GLN A 12 -4.14 0.03 -10.90
C GLN A 12 -3.19 -0.78 -11.78
N ALA A 13 -3.60 -1.06 -13.00
CA ALA A 13 -2.75 -1.73 -13.98
C ALA A 13 -1.43 -0.96 -14.20
N ALA A 14 -0.36 -1.67 -14.48
CA ALA A 14 0.85 -1.05 -14.97
C ALA A 14 0.56 -0.32 -16.29
N GLN A 15 1.06 0.89 -16.43
CA GLN A 15 0.86 1.72 -17.60
C GLN A 15 2.16 1.84 -18.39
N GLN A 16 2.04 1.80 -19.71
CA GLN A 16 3.16 2.13 -20.59
C GLN A 16 3.45 3.62 -20.49
N GLY A 17 4.73 4.00 -20.47
CA GLY A 17 5.11 5.39 -20.45
C GLY A 17 4.63 6.13 -21.71
N THR A 18 4.28 7.39 -21.54
CA THR A 18 3.76 8.25 -22.63
C THR A 18 4.82 9.13 -23.27
N SER A 19 6.04 9.11 -22.76
CA SER A 19 7.12 10.00 -23.19
C SER A 19 8.28 9.26 -23.85
N THR A 20 8.85 9.89 -24.85
CA THR A 20 10.11 9.47 -25.49
C THR A 20 11.36 9.86 -24.68
N ASN A 21 11.20 10.59 -23.57
CA ASN A 21 12.29 10.95 -22.67
C ASN A 21 12.13 10.21 -21.35
N ASP A 22 13.19 9.59 -20.89
CA ASP A 22 13.30 8.81 -19.63
C ASP A 22 12.85 9.60 -18.36
N THR A 23 12.62 10.90 -18.46
CA THR A 23 12.33 11.78 -17.31
C THR A 23 10.92 12.29 -17.21
N SER A 24 10.09 12.21 -18.26
CA SER A 24 8.74 12.74 -18.25
C SER A 24 7.69 11.64 -18.27
N TYR A 25 7.18 11.30 -17.09
CA TYR A 25 6.00 10.48 -16.91
C TYR A 25 4.87 11.36 -16.41
N SER A 26 3.71 11.31 -17.04
CA SER A 26 2.52 11.79 -16.41
C SER A 26 1.92 10.66 -15.56
N SER A 27 1.66 10.95 -14.31
CA SER A 27 0.74 10.13 -13.53
C SER A 27 -0.65 10.36 -14.14
N ASP A 28 -1.31 9.30 -14.55
CA ASP A 28 -2.67 9.40 -15.13
C ASP A 28 -3.72 9.24 -14.00
N VAL A 29 -3.53 10.00 -12.92
CA VAL A 29 -4.50 10.07 -11.83
C VAL A 29 -5.58 11.07 -12.23
N ALA A 30 -6.84 10.67 -12.18
CA ALA A 30 -7.94 11.60 -12.33
C ALA A 30 -8.09 12.44 -11.05
N ASP A 31 -8.61 13.65 -11.20
CA ASP A 31 -9.05 14.49 -10.09
C ASP A 31 -10.34 13.88 -9.51
N ALA A 32 -10.17 13.04 -8.51
CA ALA A 32 -11.21 12.17 -7.97
C ALA A 32 -11.10 12.05 -6.46
N ASP A 33 -11.74 12.96 -5.75
CA ASP A 33 -11.70 13.06 -4.29
C ASP A 33 -12.06 11.77 -3.58
N VAL A 34 -11.41 11.58 -2.43
CA VAL A 34 -11.68 10.48 -1.49
C VAL A 34 -12.36 11.02 -0.25
N LYS A 35 -13.56 10.50 0.04
CA LYS A 35 -14.29 10.82 1.26
C LYS A 35 -14.18 9.68 2.26
N ILE A 36 -13.78 9.99 3.47
CA ILE A 36 -13.68 9.07 4.59
C ILE A 36 -14.72 9.45 5.63
N THR A 37 -15.59 8.51 5.99
CA THR A 37 -16.62 8.66 7.03
C THR A 37 -16.39 7.61 8.12
N SER A 38 -16.16 8.07 9.33
CA SER A 38 -16.06 7.25 10.54
C SER A 38 -17.09 7.70 11.56
N SER A 39 -17.19 6.99 12.68
CA SER A 39 -18.03 7.42 13.82
C SER A 39 -17.57 8.76 14.42
N ALA A 40 -16.31 9.14 14.23
CA ALA A 40 -15.73 10.35 14.80
C ALA A 40 -15.92 11.57 13.90
N ALA A 41 -15.74 11.43 12.58
CA ALA A 41 -15.87 12.54 11.62
C ALA A 41 -15.99 12.05 10.18
N THR A 42 -16.49 12.94 9.32
CA THR A 42 -16.41 12.82 7.85
C THR A 42 -15.40 13.84 7.31
N ARG A 43 -14.52 13.42 6.42
CA ARG A 43 -13.58 14.29 5.72
C ARG A 43 -13.50 13.90 4.24
N THR A 44 -13.45 14.92 3.40
CA THR A 44 -13.13 14.79 1.97
C THR A 44 -11.68 15.18 1.78
N ILE A 45 -10.94 14.34 1.09
CA ILE A 45 -9.52 14.50 0.77
C ILE A 45 -9.44 14.81 -0.72
N ASP A 46 -8.92 15.98 -1.03
CA ASP A 46 -8.70 16.47 -2.38
C ASP A 46 -7.58 15.65 -3.05
N VAL A 47 -7.90 14.99 -4.16
CA VAL A 47 -6.98 14.18 -4.96
C VAL A 47 -6.68 14.90 -6.25
N GLU A 48 -5.45 15.34 -6.40
CA GLU A 48 -4.96 16.05 -7.60
C GLU A 48 -4.37 15.05 -8.62
N THR A 49 -4.33 15.45 -9.88
CA THR A 49 -3.79 14.65 -10.98
C THR A 49 -2.30 14.27 -10.81
N SER A 50 -1.57 15.00 -9.98
CA SER A 50 -0.16 14.72 -9.66
C SER A 50 0.03 13.83 -8.43
N ASP A 51 -1.06 13.43 -7.76
CA ASP A 51 -0.95 12.66 -6.53
C ASP A 51 -0.45 11.23 -6.78
N THR A 52 0.44 10.81 -5.90
CA THR A 52 0.87 9.42 -5.75
C THR A 52 0.18 8.80 -4.53
N ALA A 53 0.25 7.49 -4.38
CA ALA A 53 -0.25 6.83 -3.17
C ALA A 53 0.39 7.41 -1.89
N LYS A 54 1.66 7.81 -1.96
CA LYS A 54 2.37 8.48 -0.86
C LYS A 54 1.76 9.82 -0.48
N SER A 55 1.49 10.70 -1.47
CA SER A 55 0.90 12.03 -1.19
C SER A 55 -0.52 11.89 -0.67
N LEU A 56 -1.32 10.98 -1.24
CA LEU A 56 -2.66 10.68 -0.74
C LEU A 56 -2.61 10.15 0.70
N ALA A 57 -1.74 9.18 1.00
CA ALA A 57 -1.60 8.68 2.37
C ALA A 57 -1.20 9.79 3.34
N LYS A 58 -0.33 10.73 2.93
CA LYS A 58 0.02 11.90 3.73
C LYS A 58 -1.18 12.82 3.96
N LYS A 59 -2.00 13.10 2.93
CA LYS A 59 -3.22 13.92 3.04
C LYS A 59 -4.24 13.26 3.99
N ILE A 60 -4.45 11.94 3.90
CA ILE A 60 -5.32 11.18 4.80
C ILE A 60 -4.79 11.23 6.24
N ASN A 61 -3.51 10.99 6.45
CA ASN A 61 -2.89 11.01 7.77
C ASN A 61 -2.92 12.40 8.42
N ALA A 62 -2.97 13.47 7.65
CA ALA A 62 -3.15 14.82 8.18
C ALA A 62 -4.51 15.02 8.89
N VAL A 63 -5.52 14.23 8.51
CA VAL A 63 -6.87 14.26 9.14
C VAL A 63 -7.13 13.05 10.04
N ALA A 64 -6.13 12.18 10.27
CA ALA A 64 -6.27 10.95 11.05
C ALA A 64 -6.71 11.21 12.50
N ALA A 65 -6.27 12.31 13.12
CA ALA A 65 -6.70 12.68 14.46
C ALA A 65 -8.22 12.90 14.57
N SER A 66 -8.88 13.33 13.50
CA SER A 66 -10.32 13.53 13.47
C SER A 66 -11.11 12.33 12.96
N THR A 67 -10.57 11.58 12.00
CA THR A 67 -11.24 10.43 11.38
C THR A 67 -10.93 9.10 12.05
N GLN A 68 -9.85 9.04 12.84
CA GLN A 68 -9.29 7.80 13.41
C GLN A 68 -8.90 6.76 12.35
N VAL A 69 -8.72 7.18 11.11
CA VAL A 69 -8.29 6.34 10.00
C VAL A 69 -6.86 6.70 9.62
N VAL A 70 -6.00 5.69 9.56
CA VAL A 70 -4.58 5.82 9.19
C VAL A 70 -4.36 5.19 7.82
N ALA A 71 -3.59 5.87 6.98
CA ALA A 71 -3.22 5.40 5.66
C ALA A 71 -1.76 4.96 5.61
N ASN A 72 -1.50 3.84 4.96
CA ASN A 72 -0.19 3.34 4.61
C ASN A 72 -0.11 3.15 3.09
N ALA A 73 0.96 3.61 2.46
CA ALA A 73 1.15 3.50 1.03
C ALA A 73 2.39 2.67 0.70
N LYS A 74 2.27 1.80 -0.29
CA LYS A 74 3.37 0.99 -0.82
C LYS A 74 3.16 0.77 -2.31
N THR A 75 4.25 0.52 -3.03
CA THR A 75 4.19 0.16 -4.44
C THR A 75 4.88 -1.17 -4.64
N TYR A 76 4.19 -2.07 -5.32
CA TYR A 76 4.72 -3.38 -5.69
C TYR A 76 4.55 -3.61 -7.19
N ALA A 77 5.56 -4.26 -7.78
CA ALA A 77 5.50 -4.70 -9.17
C ALA A 77 6.21 -6.03 -9.33
N TRP A 78 5.77 -6.83 -10.29
CA TRP A 78 6.57 -7.94 -10.80
C TRP A 78 7.36 -7.48 -12.01
N LEU A 79 8.64 -7.84 -12.04
CA LEU A 79 9.49 -7.82 -13.22
C LEU A 79 9.86 -9.26 -13.54
N TYR A 80 9.63 -9.70 -14.76
CA TYR A 80 9.89 -11.07 -15.18
C TYR A 80 10.18 -11.17 -16.67
N THR A 81 10.60 -12.32 -17.12
CA THR A 81 10.88 -12.64 -18.51
C THR A 81 10.40 -14.06 -18.80
N PRO A 82 9.75 -14.32 -19.93
CA PRO A 82 9.40 -15.66 -20.36
C PRO A 82 10.61 -16.43 -20.92
N THR A 83 11.74 -15.78 -21.19
CA THR A 83 12.88 -16.35 -21.92
C THR A 83 13.84 -17.09 -20.98
N ALA A 84 14.07 -18.38 -21.25
CA ALA A 84 15.01 -19.20 -20.47
C ALA A 84 16.47 -18.98 -20.80
N SER A 85 16.79 -18.66 -22.07
CA SER A 85 18.15 -18.46 -22.57
C SER A 85 18.22 -17.23 -23.46
N PRO A 86 18.26 -16.03 -22.88
CA PRO A 86 18.31 -14.79 -23.64
C PRO A 86 19.67 -14.61 -24.32
N SER A 87 19.68 -13.97 -25.48
CA SER A 87 20.89 -13.67 -26.27
C SER A 87 21.69 -12.49 -25.71
N ALA A 88 21.10 -11.69 -24.82
CA ALA A 88 21.71 -10.49 -24.26
C ALA A 88 21.41 -10.36 -22.75
N GLN A 89 22.28 -9.65 -22.05
CA GLN A 89 22.03 -9.25 -20.68
C GLN A 89 20.96 -8.15 -20.61
N ALA A 90 20.21 -8.13 -19.52
CA ALA A 90 19.26 -7.07 -19.24
C ALA A 90 19.96 -5.88 -18.57
N ARG A 91 19.38 -4.69 -18.76
CA ARG A 91 19.64 -3.47 -18.00
C ARG A 91 18.33 -2.73 -17.83
N VAL A 92 18.11 -2.16 -16.68
CA VAL A 92 16.95 -1.31 -16.44
C VAL A 92 17.39 -0.02 -15.76
N LYS A 93 16.65 1.05 -16.04
CA LYS A 93 16.76 2.31 -15.29
C LYS A 93 15.53 2.45 -14.42
N PHE A 94 15.71 3.03 -13.25
CA PHE A 94 14.63 3.49 -12.40
C PHE A 94 14.69 5.01 -12.30
N ILE A 95 13.51 5.63 -12.31
CA ILE A 95 13.37 7.06 -12.12
C ILE A 95 12.87 7.27 -10.70
N GLY A 96 13.73 7.82 -9.86
CA GLY A 96 13.40 8.08 -8.45
C GLY A 96 12.39 9.20 -8.27
N PRO A 97 11.87 9.41 -7.04
CA PRO A 97 10.85 10.40 -6.75
C PRO A 97 11.23 11.85 -7.08
N THR A 98 12.52 12.13 -7.14
CA THR A 98 13.08 13.45 -7.48
C THR A 98 13.40 13.62 -8.97
N GLY A 99 13.03 12.65 -9.81
CA GLY A 99 13.36 12.63 -11.23
C GLY A 99 14.79 12.13 -11.52
N THR A 100 15.54 11.68 -10.52
CA THR A 100 16.88 11.13 -10.71
C THR A 100 16.80 9.78 -11.42
N VAL A 101 17.46 9.67 -12.56
CA VAL A 101 17.54 8.42 -13.33
C VAL A 101 18.78 7.64 -12.89
N THR A 102 18.59 6.39 -12.49
CA THR A 102 19.67 5.50 -12.06
C THR A 102 19.58 4.18 -12.81
N GLU A 103 20.67 3.79 -13.48
CA GLU A 103 20.75 2.56 -14.26
C GLU A 103 21.44 1.45 -13.47
N THR A 104 20.93 0.22 -13.61
CA THR A 104 21.60 -0.97 -13.09
C THR A 104 22.86 -1.29 -13.91
N ALA A 105 23.84 -1.97 -13.32
CA ALA A 105 24.80 -2.72 -14.10
C ALA A 105 24.05 -3.78 -14.94
N ALA A 106 24.67 -4.26 -16.01
CA ALA A 106 24.13 -5.37 -16.80
C ALA A 106 23.99 -6.63 -15.94
N PHE A 107 22.91 -7.38 -16.13
CA PHE A 107 22.61 -8.59 -15.36
C PHE A 107 22.03 -9.69 -16.22
N THR A 108 22.27 -10.92 -15.80
CA THR A 108 21.62 -12.09 -16.34
C THR A 108 20.18 -12.18 -15.79
N PHE A 109 19.23 -12.38 -16.68
CA PHE A 109 17.82 -12.45 -16.31
C PHE A 109 17.12 -13.46 -17.19
N THR A 110 16.68 -14.56 -16.60
CA THR A 110 16.03 -15.68 -17.30
C THR A 110 14.74 -16.08 -16.62
N SER A 111 13.90 -16.84 -17.29
CA SER A 111 12.69 -17.39 -16.69
C SER A 111 12.96 -18.42 -15.58
N ASN A 112 14.23 -18.82 -15.39
CA ASN A 112 14.63 -19.83 -14.41
C ASN A 112 15.53 -19.27 -13.29
N ASP A 113 16.13 -18.09 -13.50
CA ASP A 113 17.02 -17.47 -12.53
C ASP A 113 16.88 -15.94 -12.56
N VAL A 114 16.54 -15.38 -11.41
CA VAL A 114 16.35 -13.94 -11.18
C VAL A 114 17.37 -13.37 -10.17
N SER A 115 18.31 -14.17 -9.70
CA SER A 115 19.20 -13.81 -8.58
C SER A 115 20.13 -12.63 -8.92
N ASP A 116 20.70 -12.61 -10.12
CA ASP A 116 21.58 -11.52 -10.55
C ASP A 116 20.78 -10.20 -10.73
N ALA A 117 19.56 -10.28 -11.28
CA ALA A 117 18.66 -9.13 -11.38
C ALA A 117 18.38 -8.52 -9.99
N ILE A 118 18.05 -9.36 -9.00
CA ILE A 118 17.79 -8.92 -7.62
C ILE A 118 19.03 -8.23 -7.05
N GLN A 119 20.21 -8.80 -7.23
CA GLN A 119 21.45 -8.23 -6.72
C GLN A 119 21.73 -6.85 -7.34
N LYS A 120 21.62 -6.71 -8.66
CA LYS A 120 21.91 -5.46 -9.37
C LYS A 120 20.91 -4.36 -9.09
N ILE A 121 19.62 -4.70 -8.97
CA ILE A 121 18.59 -3.74 -8.59
C ILE A 121 18.80 -3.26 -7.14
N ASN A 122 19.09 -4.18 -6.21
CA ASN A 122 19.34 -3.81 -4.82
C ASN A 122 20.61 -2.99 -4.63
N ALA A 123 21.62 -3.13 -5.51
CA ALA A 123 22.83 -2.30 -5.47
C ALA A 123 22.57 -0.80 -5.67
N ILE A 124 21.44 -0.44 -6.33
CA ILE A 124 21.05 0.97 -6.56
C ILE A 124 19.83 1.38 -5.72
N SER A 125 19.38 0.54 -4.81
CA SER A 125 18.13 0.76 -4.04
C SER A 125 18.20 2.00 -3.15
N SER A 126 19.36 2.39 -2.65
CA SER A 126 19.53 3.61 -1.83
C SER A 126 19.21 4.89 -2.59
N THR A 127 19.40 4.90 -3.92
CA THR A 127 19.13 6.06 -4.77
C THR A 127 17.73 6.01 -5.37
N THR A 128 17.28 4.83 -5.75
CA THR A 128 16.00 4.64 -6.44
C THR A 128 14.80 4.50 -5.47
N GLY A 129 15.05 4.08 -4.23
CA GLY A 129 14.01 3.67 -3.27
C GLY A 129 13.42 2.29 -3.56
N VAL A 130 13.77 1.67 -4.70
CA VAL A 130 13.22 0.39 -5.13
C VAL A 130 14.10 -0.76 -4.64
N GLN A 131 13.48 -1.70 -3.96
CA GLN A 131 14.10 -2.94 -3.49
C GLN A 131 13.55 -4.13 -4.29
N ALA A 132 14.38 -5.12 -4.51
CA ALA A 132 14.06 -6.34 -5.24
C ALA A 132 14.14 -7.58 -4.34
N SER A 133 13.22 -8.51 -4.52
CA SER A 133 13.23 -9.84 -3.89
C SER A 133 12.64 -10.88 -4.83
N SER A 134 12.91 -12.17 -4.60
CA SER A 134 12.28 -13.24 -5.36
C SER A 134 10.84 -13.46 -4.88
N THR A 135 9.94 -13.78 -5.81
CA THR A 135 8.58 -14.26 -5.49
C THR A 135 8.54 -15.77 -5.19
N GLY A 136 9.59 -16.50 -5.52
CA GLY A 136 9.61 -17.96 -5.53
C GLY A 136 9.22 -18.58 -6.89
N ASP A 137 8.56 -17.81 -7.77
CA ASP A 137 8.09 -18.25 -9.10
C ASP A 137 8.96 -17.69 -10.23
N ASN A 138 10.24 -17.50 -9.97
CA ASN A 138 11.21 -16.92 -10.92
C ASN A 138 10.79 -15.52 -11.44
N LYS A 139 10.15 -14.74 -10.61
CA LYS A 139 9.84 -13.33 -10.85
C LYS A 139 10.53 -12.48 -9.78
N VAL A 140 10.86 -11.28 -10.14
CA VAL A 140 11.38 -10.27 -9.22
C VAL A 140 10.22 -9.45 -8.70
N LEU A 141 10.01 -9.45 -7.39
CA LEU A 141 9.11 -8.50 -6.73
C LEU A 141 9.89 -7.22 -6.46
N LEU A 142 9.53 -6.16 -7.17
CA LEU A 142 9.97 -4.80 -6.92
C LEU A 142 9.09 -4.18 -5.84
N ARG A 143 9.68 -3.44 -4.92
CA ARG A 143 8.98 -2.80 -3.81
C ARG A 143 9.51 -1.40 -3.57
N GLU A 144 8.62 -0.44 -3.47
CA GLU A 144 8.85 0.91 -2.95
C GLU A 144 8.00 1.09 -1.68
N ASN A 145 8.64 1.38 -0.53
CA ASN A 145 8.01 1.30 0.78
C ASN A 145 7.16 2.51 1.17
N ASN A 146 7.29 3.61 0.44
CA ASN A 146 6.64 4.88 0.77
C ASN A 146 5.45 5.19 -0.12
N GLY A 147 5.14 4.32 -1.11
CA GLY A 147 4.04 4.54 -2.07
C GLY A 147 4.37 5.56 -3.17
N ASN A 148 5.65 5.84 -3.44
CA ASN A 148 6.03 6.50 -4.69
C ASN A 148 5.82 5.54 -5.85
N ASP A 149 5.51 6.07 -7.02
CA ASP A 149 5.40 5.25 -8.23
C ASP A 149 6.74 4.60 -8.59
N ILE A 150 6.69 3.35 -9.03
CA ILE A 150 7.86 2.69 -9.62
C ILE A 150 7.83 2.98 -11.11
N LYS A 151 8.85 3.72 -11.57
CA LYS A 151 9.06 4.07 -12.97
C LYS A 151 10.28 3.30 -13.47
N ILE A 152 10.06 2.37 -14.40
CA ILE A 152 11.08 1.48 -14.93
C ILE A 152 11.22 1.66 -16.43
N VAL A 153 12.47 1.65 -16.90
CA VAL A 153 12.85 1.75 -18.32
C VAL A 153 13.75 0.58 -18.66
N ASN A 154 13.44 -0.13 -19.72
CA ASN A 154 14.36 -1.09 -20.30
C ASN A 154 15.45 -0.35 -21.08
N SER A 155 16.68 -0.45 -20.65
CA SER A 155 17.85 0.17 -21.32
C SER A 155 18.72 -0.85 -22.04
N SER A 156 18.24 -2.07 -22.18
CA SER A 156 18.94 -3.15 -22.90
C SER A 156 18.35 -3.35 -24.30
N THR A 157 18.98 -4.20 -25.08
CA THR A 157 18.48 -4.61 -26.41
C THR A 157 17.43 -5.71 -26.36
N ARG A 158 17.04 -6.13 -25.14
CA ARG A 158 16.01 -7.17 -24.93
C ARG A 158 14.61 -6.60 -25.13
N THR A 159 13.71 -7.44 -25.62
CA THR A 159 12.30 -7.11 -25.88
C THR A 159 11.34 -7.98 -25.07
N ASP A 160 11.87 -8.76 -24.12
CA ASP A 160 11.16 -9.80 -23.38
C ASP A 160 11.18 -9.52 -21.87
N LEU A 161 11.19 -8.26 -21.49
CA LEU A 161 11.04 -7.83 -20.10
C LEU A 161 9.61 -7.39 -19.86
N ASP A 162 8.93 -8.08 -18.98
CA ASP A 162 7.53 -7.84 -18.68
C ASP A 162 7.33 -7.32 -17.26
N VAL A 163 6.38 -6.41 -17.09
CA VAL A 163 6.05 -5.78 -15.81
C VAL A 163 4.56 -5.88 -15.54
N LYS A 164 4.19 -6.21 -14.30
CA LYS A 164 2.81 -6.15 -13.80
C LYS A 164 2.74 -5.37 -12.50
N ALA A 165 1.67 -4.61 -12.33
CA ALA A 165 1.35 -4.03 -11.04
C ALA A 165 0.92 -5.13 -10.06
N VAL A 166 1.28 -4.95 -8.78
CA VAL A 166 0.93 -5.91 -7.71
C VAL A 166 0.24 -5.13 -6.60
N GLY A 167 -0.78 -5.74 -6.04
CA GLY A 167 -1.58 -5.16 -4.96
C GLY A 167 -0.77 -4.89 -3.71
N ILE A 168 -1.38 -4.18 -2.78
CA ILE A 168 -0.74 -3.81 -1.50
C ILE A 168 -0.35 -5.03 -0.65
N ASP A 169 -0.92 -6.20 -0.95
CA ASP A 169 -0.55 -7.48 -0.33
C ASP A 169 0.82 -8.02 -0.79
N GLY A 170 1.39 -7.44 -1.85
CA GLY A 170 2.66 -7.87 -2.44
C GLY A 170 2.60 -9.22 -3.16
N VAL A 171 1.40 -9.76 -3.40
CA VAL A 171 1.19 -11.12 -3.95
C VAL A 171 0.23 -11.13 -5.14
N THR A 172 -0.88 -10.42 -5.04
CA THR A 172 -1.93 -10.41 -6.08
C THR A 172 -1.55 -9.44 -7.19
N ALA A 173 -1.22 -9.95 -8.36
CA ALA A 173 -0.92 -9.10 -9.52
C ALA A 173 -2.17 -8.73 -10.29
N ASP A 174 -2.15 -7.55 -10.90
CA ASP A 174 -3.15 -7.15 -11.90
C ASP A 174 -3.08 -8.07 -13.13
N SER A 175 -4.18 -8.15 -13.87
CA SER A 175 -4.25 -8.97 -15.09
C SER A 175 -3.44 -8.38 -16.23
N THR A 176 -3.28 -7.06 -16.26
CA THR A 176 -2.64 -6.34 -17.36
C THR A 176 -1.11 -6.39 -17.24
N GLU A 177 -0.45 -6.67 -18.34
CA GLU A 177 0.98 -6.76 -18.48
C GLU A 177 1.48 -5.64 -19.39
N VAL A 178 2.62 -5.06 -19.04
CA VAL A 178 3.37 -4.15 -19.92
C VAL A 178 4.66 -4.83 -20.33
N SER A 179 4.78 -5.13 -21.62
CA SER A 179 6.03 -5.62 -22.21
C SER A 179 6.91 -4.45 -22.59
N LEU A 180 8.11 -4.40 -22.04
CA LEU A 180 9.08 -3.35 -22.29
C LEU A 180 9.86 -3.64 -23.59
N ALA A 181 9.70 -2.81 -24.59
CA ALA A 181 10.48 -2.89 -25.81
C ALA A 181 11.99 -2.72 -25.53
N ALA A 182 12.84 -3.04 -26.50
CA ALA A 182 14.28 -2.77 -26.40
C ALA A 182 14.53 -1.29 -26.17
N GLY A 183 15.44 -0.99 -25.27
CA GLY A 183 15.82 0.38 -24.93
C GLY A 183 16.30 1.14 -26.15
N SER A 184 15.57 2.21 -26.44
CA SER A 184 15.82 3.11 -27.56
C SER A 184 15.67 4.54 -27.05
N THR A 185 16.46 5.45 -27.57
CA THR A 185 16.41 6.87 -27.21
C THR A 185 15.10 7.57 -27.64
N SER A 186 14.19 6.88 -28.30
CA SER A 186 13.02 7.46 -28.96
C SER A 186 11.69 6.68 -28.80
N SER A 187 11.62 5.69 -27.90
CA SER A 187 10.39 4.89 -27.75
C SER A 187 9.82 5.01 -26.35
N ALA A 188 8.56 5.37 -26.24
CA ALA A 188 7.81 5.31 -24.96
C ALA A 188 7.48 3.86 -24.56
N THR A 189 7.59 2.91 -25.49
CA THR A 189 7.26 1.50 -25.26
C THR A 189 8.33 0.72 -24.48
N ASP A 190 9.50 1.31 -24.25
CA ASP A 190 10.54 0.75 -23.40
C ASP A 190 10.34 1.08 -21.90
N THR A 191 9.27 1.78 -21.56
CA THR A 191 9.01 2.31 -20.22
C THR A 191 7.70 1.82 -19.63
N ALA A 192 7.67 1.68 -18.31
CA ALA A 192 6.43 1.43 -17.55
C ALA A 192 6.37 2.24 -16.27
N VAL A 193 5.15 2.62 -15.90
CA VAL A 193 4.82 3.25 -14.62
C VAL A 193 3.89 2.34 -13.84
N ILE A 194 4.26 2.04 -12.61
CA ILE A 194 3.45 1.28 -11.67
C ILE A 194 3.09 2.20 -10.52
N ARG A 195 1.79 2.45 -10.36
CA ARG A 195 1.29 3.31 -9.30
C ARG A 195 1.28 2.59 -7.96
N GLY A 196 1.45 3.36 -6.89
CA GLY A 196 1.35 2.86 -5.53
C GLY A 196 -0.09 2.57 -5.11
N ASN A 197 -0.23 1.71 -4.11
CA ASN A 197 -1.50 1.37 -3.47
C ASN A 197 -1.55 1.98 -2.07
N VAL A 198 -2.75 2.30 -1.61
CA VAL A 198 -3.02 2.82 -0.26
C VAL A 198 -3.83 1.78 0.52
N LYS A 199 -3.42 1.51 1.74
CA LYS A 199 -4.17 0.70 2.72
C LYS A 199 -4.66 1.61 3.83
N LEU A 200 -5.95 1.55 4.13
CA LEU A 200 -6.57 2.26 5.25
C LEU A 200 -6.81 1.30 6.40
N THR A 201 -6.51 1.75 7.61
CA THR A 201 -6.72 1.00 8.84
C THR A 201 -7.34 1.88 9.92
N SER A 202 -8.22 1.30 10.73
CA SER A 202 -8.81 1.97 11.89
C SER A 202 -9.18 0.95 12.97
N ASN A 203 -9.29 1.42 14.22
CA ASN A 203 -9.81 0.64 15.34
C ASN A 203 -11.35 0.66 15.42
N SER A 204 -11.99 1.53 14.65
CA SER A 204 -13.44 1.67 14.53
C SER A 204 -13.86 1.45 13.08
N ASP A 205 -15.11 1.11 12.89
CA ASP A 205 -15.69 1.02 11.55
C ASP A 205 -15.64 2.35 10.82
N PHE A 206 -15.37 2.26 9.53
CA PHE A 206 -15.35 3.42 8.65
C PHE A 206 -15.77 3.05 7.23
N ILE A 207 -16.08 4.07 6.47
CA ILE A 207 -16.45 3.99 5.07
C ILE A 207 -15.50 4.87 4.28
N VAL A 208 -14.97 4.36 3.17
CA VAL A 208 -14.28 5.13 2.16
C VAL A 208 -15.13 5.20 0.90
N GLU A 209 -15.21 6.38 0.30
CA GLU A 209 -15.94 6.63 -0.94
C GLU A 209 -15.03 7.36 -1.91
N GLN A 210 -14.82 6.76 -3.08
CA GLN A 210 -14.16 7.41 -4.21
C GLN A 210 -15.23 8.09 -5.06
N LEU A 211 -15.16 9.43 -5.20
CA LEU A 211 -16.31 10.22 -5.63
C LEU A 211 -16.53 10.26 -7.14
N THR A 212 -15.49 10.22 -7.96
CA THR A 212 -15.63 10.50 -9.40
C THR A 212 -15.16 9.34 -10.28
N ALA A 213 -13.96 8.83 -10.06
CA ALA A 213 -13.35 7.75 -10.83
C ALA A 213 -12.68 6.75 -9.90
N ALA A 214 -12.48 5.51 -10.38
CA ALA A 214 -11.75 4.49 -9.64
C ALA A 214 -10.24 4.74 -9.78
N GLU A 215 -9.64 5.42 -8.82
CA GLU A 215 -8.22 5.73 -8.82
C GLU A 215 -7.45 4.97 -7.74
N PHE A 216 -7.49 5.44 -6.51
CA PHE A 216 -6.84 4.76 -5.37
C PHE A 216 -7.76 3.76 -4.68
N PHE A 217 -9.07 3.92 -4.86
CA PHE A 217 -10.10 3.01 -4.36
C PHE A 217 -11.09 2.72 -5.48
N SER A 218 -11.88 1.66 -5.33
CA SER A 218 -12.97 1.40 -6.27
C SER A 218 -13.99 2.52 -6.22
N ASN A 219 -14.55 2.88 -7.38
CA ASN A 219 -15.59 3.90 -7.46
C ASN A 219 -16.80 3.53 -6.57
N GLY A 220 -17.32 4.53 -5.88
CA GLY A 220 -18.44 4.37 -4.95
C GLY A 220 -18.00 4.08 -3.51
N THR A 221 -18.90 3.54 -2.74
CA THR A 221 -18.78 3.38 -1.29
C THR A 221 -18.27 2.00 -0.91
N GLN A 222 -17.23 1.96 -0.08
CA GLN A 222 -16.66 0.73 0.48
C GLN A 222 -16.69 0.80 2.01
N SER A 223 -17.34 -0.16 2.65
CA SER A 223 -17.28 -0.32 4.11
C SER A 223 -16.06 -1.14 4.49
N ALA A 224 -15.32 -0.68 5.50
CA ALA A 224 -14.16 -1.40 5.99
C ALA A 224 -14.57 -2.69 6.72
N PRO A 225 -14.16 -3.87 6.25
CA PRO A 225 -14.37 -5.10 7.00
C PRO A 225 -13.45 -5.17 8.23
N LEU A 226 -13.96 -5.78 9.30
CA LEU A 226 -13.12 -6.12 10.44
C LEU A 226 -12.23 -7.32 10.11
N VAL A 227 -10.93 -7.11 10.14
CA VAL A 227 -9.92 -8.17 10.05
C VAL A 227 -9.58 -8.63 11.46
N ASP A 228 -9.96 -9.86 11.79
CA ASP A 228 -9.84 -10.46 13.12
C ASP A 228 -8.41 -10.97 13.37
N VAL A 229 -7.91 -10.84 14.60
CA VAL A 229 -6.60 -11.38 15.01
C VAL A 229 -6.47 -12.88 14.73
N SER A 230 -7.56 -13.62 14.76
CA SER A 230 -7.55 -15.06 14.44
C SER A 230 -7.20 -15.36 12.97
N SER A 231 -7.33 -14.39 12.07
CA SER A 231 -7.00 -14.52 10.65
C SER A 231 -5.59 -14.04 10.31
N VAL A 232 -4.82 -13.56 11.29
CA VAL A 232 -3.47 -13.04 11.10
C VAL A 232 -2.53 -14.13 10.59
N SER A 233 -1.76 -13.80 9.58
CA SER A 233 -0.73 -14.67 9.00
C SER A 233 0.62 -13.95 8.99
N VAL A 234 1.69 -14.67 9.25
CA VAL A 234 3.08 -14.14 9.22
C VAL A 234 3.94 -14.85 8.16
N LEU A 235 3.30 -15.55 7.24
CA LEU A 235 4.00 -16.39 6.23
C LEU A 235 4.77 -15.56 5.19
N THR A 236 4.41 -14.30 5.01
CA THR A 236 5.13 -13.39 4.14
C THR A 236 5.47 -12.10 4.87
N ARG A 237 6.50 -11.39 4.38
CA ARG A 237 6.91 -10.10 4.96
C ARG A 237 5.78 -9.07 4.99
N THR A 238 4.97 -9.04 3.95
CA THR A 238 3.81 -8.12 3.87
C THR A 238 2.76 -8.51 4.89
N LYS A 239 2.39 -9.78 4.96
CA LYS A 239 1.44 -10.30 5.97
C LYS A 239 1.93 -10.09 7.40
N ALA A 240 3.23 -10.26 7.66
CA ALA A 240 3.81 -9.97 8.96
C ALA A 240 3.73 -8.46 9.32
N SER A 241 3.92 -7.58 8.34
CA SER A 241 3.74 -6.12 8.55
C SER A 241 2.26 -5.76 8.79
N ASP A 242 1.34 -6.40 8.08
CA ASP A 242 -0.11 -6.20 8.27
C ASP A 242 -0.57 -6.74 9.63
N ALA A 243 0.01 -7.86 10.08
CA ALA A 243 -0.26 -8.45 11.38
C ALA A 243 -0.01 -7.47 12.53
N LEU A 244 1.04 -6.64 12.43
CA LEU A 244 1.33 -5.63 13.45
C LEU A 244 0.17 -4.62 13.57
N ALA A 245 -0.33 -4.09 12.47
CA ALA A 245 -1.44 -3.13 12.50
C ALA A 245 -2.73 -3.76 13.09
N ILE A 246 -3.00 -5.03 12.77
CA ILE A 246 -4.17 -5.75 13.30
C ILE A 246 -4.01 -6.00 14.82
N ILE A 247 -2.82 -6.38 15.26
CA ILE A 247 -2.51 -6.63 16.68
C ILE A 247 -2.56 -5.31 17.45
N ASP A 248 -1.99 -4.23 16.94
CA ASP A 248 -2.04 -2.90 17.57
C ASP A 248 -3.50 -2.44 17.73
N GLY A 249 -4.33 -2.61 16.71
CA GLY A 249 -5.78 -2.33 16.78
C GLY A 249 -6.51 -3.18 17.82
N ALA A 250 -6.14 -4.45 17.95
CA ALA A 250 -6.70 -5.32 18.96
C ALA A 250 -6.30 -4.90 20.38
N ILE A 251 -5.02 -4.53 20.61
CA ILE A 251 -4.51 -4.03 21.90
C ILE A 251 -5.24 -2.74 22.30
N GLU A 252 -5.42 -1.81 21.36
CA GLU A 252 -6.16 -0.57 21.59
C GLU A 252 -7.60 -0.86 21.99
N THR A 253 -8.28 -1.79 21.29
CA THR A 253 -9.64 -2.22 21.62
C THR A 253 -9.73 -2.80 23.03
N VAL A 254 -8.78 -3.67 23.43
CA VAL A 254 -8.73 -4.24 24.77
C VAL A 254 -8.49 -3.14 25.81
N SER A 255 -7.59 -2.19 25.55
CA SER A 255 -7.28 -1.08 26.44
C SER A 255 -8.52 -0.18 26.65
N SER A 256 -9.26 0.11 25.61
CA SER A 256 -10.52 0.86 25.67
C SER A 256 -11.59 0.11 26.49
N MET A 257 -11.74 -1.21 26.27
CA MET A 257 -12.67 -2.05 27.06
C MET A 257 -12.29 -2.06 28.55
N ARG A 258 -11.01 -2.16 28.89
CA ARG A 258 -10.53 -2.10 30.27
C ARG A 258 -10.84 -0.75 30.91
N GLY A 259 -10.63 0.35 30.19
CA GLY A 259 -10.99 1.69 30.64
C GLY A 259 -12.49 1.82 30.95
N SER A 260 -13.32 1.31 30.04
CA SER A 260 -14.80 1.30 30.20
C SER A 260 -15.23 0.47 31.41
N LEU A 261 -14.63 -0.73 31.59
CA LEU A 261 -14.90 -1.57 32.77
C LEU A 261 -14.48 -0.89 34.08
N GLY A 262 -13.32 -0.24 34.12
CA GLY A 262 -12.88 0.52 35.28
C GLY A 262 -13.81 1.67 35.64
N SER A 263 -14.30 2.40 34.63
CA SER A 263 -15.33 3.42 34.83
C SER A 263 -16.64 2.83 35.38
N LEU A 264 -17.07 1.68 34.85
CA LEU A 264 -18.27 0.98 35.33
C LEU A 264 -18.11 0.51 36.79
N GLN A 265 -16.94 -0.05 37.14
CA GLN A 265 -16.63 -0.44 38.51
C GLN A 265 -16.73 0.75 39.47
N ASN A 266 -16.10 1.86 39.15
CA ASN A 266 -16.18 3.07 39.95
C ASN A 266 -17.62 3.56 40.17
N ARG A 267 -18.43 3.53 39.08
CA ARG A 267 -19.86 3.90 39.18
C ARG A 267 -20.64 2.95 40.06
N LEU A 268 -20.39 1.64 39.97
CA LEU A 268 -21.01 0.62 40.81
C LEU A 268 -20.63 0.81 42.28
N ASP A 269 -19.35 1.06 42.58
CA ASP A 269 -18.86 1.29 43.94
C ASP A 269 -19.53 2.52 44.57
N TYR A 270 -19.66 3.62 43.81
CA TYR A 270 -20.43 4.79 44.25
C TYR A 270 -21.92 4.49 44.48
N THR A 271 -22.53 3.69 43.61
CA THR A 271 -23.92 3.31 43.73
C THR A 271 -24.16 2.42 44.95
N VAL A 272 -23.29 1.42 45.19
CA VAL A 272 -23.33 0.56 46.36
C VAL A 272 -23.11 1.37 47.64
N SER A 273 -22.15 2.27 47.68
CA SER A 273 -21.91 3.15 48.79
C SER A 273 -23.10 4.04 49.11
N ASN A 274 -23.76 4.59 48.08
CA ASN A 274 -24.97 5.40 48.29
C ASN A 274 -26.14 4.56 48.78
N LEU A 275 -26.35 3.34 48.26
CA LEU A 275 -27.39 2.42 48.70
C LEU A 275 -27.16 1.99 50.17
N LEU A 276 -25.93 1.70 50.56
CA LEU A 276 -25.59 1.38 51.96
C LEU A 276 -25.94 2.53 52.90
N LYS A 277 -25.60 3.78 52.54
CA LYS A 277 -25.98 4.96 53.32
C LYS A 277 -27.48 5.14 53.45
N VAL A 278 -28.24 4.96 52.34
CA VAL A 278 -29.69 5.01 52.35
C VAL A 278 -30.28 3.93 53.27
N THR A 279 -29.74 2.69 53.19
CA THR A 279 -30.16 1.59 54.05
C THR A 279 -29.89 1.88 55.52
N GLU A 280 -28.70 2.41 55.82
CA GLU A 280 -28.33 2.81 57.20
C GLU A 280 -29.26 3.87 57.72
N PHE A 281 -29.55 4.93 56.96
CA PHE A 281 -30.49 5.98 57.38
C PHE A 281 -31.92 5.46 57.55
N THR A 282 -32.38 4.53 56.65
CA THR A 282 -33.71 3.94 56.75
C THR A 282 -33.85 3.01 57.98
N THR A 283 -32.73 2.34 58.35
CA THR A 283 -32.72 1.45 59.52
C THR A 283 -32.65 2.23 60.82
N ALA A 284 -32.08 3.43 60.80
CA ALA A 284 -31.95 4.32 61.96
C ALA A 284 -33.20 5.17 62.24
N ALA A 285 -34.11 5.29 61.28
CA ALA A 285 -35.40 5.98 61.37
C ALA A 285 -36.48 5.05 61.86
#